data_7967f771975243f284ced36fed26eabe
#
_entry.id   7967f771975243f284ced36fed26eabe
#
_cell.length_a   1.000
_cell.length_b   1.000
_cell.length_c   1.000
_cell.angle_alpha   90.00
_cell.angle_beta   90.00
_cell.angle_gamma   90.00
#
_symmetry.space_group_name_H-M   'P 1'
#
loop_
_entity.id
_entity.type
_entity.pdbx_description
1 polymer ?
#
loop_
_entity_poly.entity_id
_entity_poly.type
_entity_poly.pdbx_seq_one_letter_code
_entity_poly.pdbx_strand_id
1 'polypeptide(L)'
;EKVNMRQQNTWMCYQRKEEKNVRCADAATARPLSAQRLGSPMGNTLTAYTDKLCLIVETNGLKNVLHPLEKTDRYLWGSLSPDGNRILFTAVGKGTYVCDLKGKVLAEIGYLNAPVWYDRDRIVGMVDKDNGDYITSSSVVMVSADGKQRQILVPSTEKAMYPAVNRSSGRIAYNTLEGDIIVLELEK
;
A
#
# COMPACT_ATOMS: atom_id res chain seq x y z
N GLU A 1 36.00 -0.08 3.49
CA GLU A 1 35.30 -0.95 2.54
C GLU A 1 33.86 -0.41 2.35
N LYS A 2 33.58 0.09 1.15
CA LYS A 2 32.23 0.52 0.80
C LYS A 2 31.38 -0.74 0.58
N VAL A 3 30.53 -1.05 1.53
CA VAL A 3 29.50 -2.11 1.36
C VAL A 3 28.49 -1.61 0.33
N ASN A 4 28.54 -2.20 -0.85
CA ASN A 4 27.62 -1.90 -1.94
C ASN A 4 26.31 -2.66 -1.66
N MET A 5 25.41 -2.05 -0.88
CA MET A 5 24.08 -2.62 -0.59
C MET A 5 23.15 -2.46 -1.81
N ARG A 6 23.47 -3.12 -2.90
CA ARG A 6 22.47 -3.54 -3.86
C ARG A 6 21.88 -4.86 -3.36
N GLN A 7 20.93 -4.78 -2.47
CA GLN A 7 20.06 -5.92 -2.21
C GLN A 7 19.27 -6.18 -3.50
N GLN A 8 19.63 -7.25 -4.19
CA GLN A 8 18.72 -7.84 -5.16
C GLN A 8 17.51 -8.30 -4.37
N ASN A 9 16.36 -7.66 -4.61
CA ASN A 9 15.09 -8.09 -4.04
C ASN A 9 14.81 -9.52 -4.54
N THR A 10 15.10 -10.49 -3.70
CA THR A 10 14.79 -11.90 -3.98
C THR A 10 13.40 -12.15 -3.42
N TRP A 11 12.44 -12.41 -4.30
CA TRP A 11 11.10 -12.81 -3.89
C TRP A 11 11.13 -14.22 -3.33
N MET A 12 10.58 -14.38 -2.12
CA MET A 12 10.42 -15.67 -1.47
C MET A 12 8.95 -16.02 -1.47
N CYS A 13 8.63 -17.22 -1.95
CA CYS A 13 7.28 -17.78 -1.88
C CYS A 13 7.22 -18.75 -0.69
N TYR A 14 6.25 -18.58 0.19
CA TYR A 14 6.00 -19.53 1.26
C TYR A 14 5.08 -20.64 0.77
N GLN A 15 5.58 -21.87 0.74
CA GLN A 15 4.77 -23.06 0.43
C GLN A 15 4.19 -23.66 1.71
N ARG A 16 2.90 -23.45 1.93
CA ARG A 16 2.17 -23.85 3.14
C ARG A 16 2.19 -25.37 3.42
N LYS A 17 2.42 -26.22 2.40
CA LYS A 17 2.47 -27.67 2.56
C LYS A 17 3.78 -28.20 3.15
N GLU A 18 4.85 -27.44 3.08
CA GLU A 18 6.20 -27.92 3.46
C GLU A 18 6.84 -27.06 4.56
N GLU A 19 6.18 -26.01 5.03
CA GLU A 19 6.70 -25.02 6.00
C GLU A 19 8.11 -24.52 5.63
N LYS A 20 8.40 -24.38 4.35
CA LYS A 20 9.69 -23.95 3.82
C LYS A 20 9.54 -22.67 3.00
N ASN A 21 10.48 -21.77 3.20
CA ASN A 21 10.67 -20.64 2.30
C ASN A 21 11.37 -21.11 1.03
N VAL A 22 10.72 -20.98 -0.11
CA VAL A 22 11.28 -21.36 -1.41
C VAL A 22 11.56 -20.11 -2.22
N ARG A 23 12.74 -20.02 -2.85
CA ARG A 23 13.01 -18.97 -3.83
C ARG A 23 12.04 -19.10 -4.97
N CYS A 24 11.34 -18.02 -5.32
CA CYS A 24 10.56 -17.97 -6.55
C CYS A 24 11.52 -18.11 -7.73
N ALA A 25 11.40 -19.20 -8.50
CA ALA A 25 12.33 -19.53 -9.58
C ALA A 25 12.27 -18.57 -10.78
N ASP A 26 11.24 -17.72 -10.86
CA ASP A 26 11.00 -16.81 -11.98
C ASP A 26 10.73 -15.37 -11.51
N ALA A 27 11.82 -14.63 -11.25
CA ALA A 27 11.74 -13.18 -11.03
C ALA A 27 11.22 -12.42 -12.28
N ALA A 28 11.28 -13.03 -13.47
CA ALA A 28 10.83 -12.43 -14.72
C ALA A 28 9.30 -12.33 -14.82
N THR A 29 8.55 -13.15 -14.07
CA THR A 29 7.08 -13.13 -14.01
C THR A 29 6.53 -12.43 -12.79
N ALA A 30 7.37 -12.06 -11.82
CA ALA A 30 6.98 -11.29 -10.65
C ALA A 30 6.63 -9.86 -11.07
N ARG A 31 5.35 -9.60 -11.31
CA ARG A 31 4.86 -8.24 -11.56
C ARG A 31 4.87 -7.46 -10.25
N PRO A 32 5.30 -6.18 -10.25
CA PRO A 32 5.24 -5.36 -9.07
C PRO A 32 3.81 -5.31 -8.52
N LEU A 33 3.65 -5.58 -7.23
CA LEU A 33 2.37 -5.59 -6.50
C LEU A 33 1.67 -4.22 -6.45
N SER A 34 2.30 -3.18 -7.00
CA SER A 34 1.77 -1.81 -7.03
C SER A 34 0.64 -1.56 -8.03
N ALA A 35 0.37 -2.50 -8.94
CA ALA A 35 -0.71 -2.37 -9.92
C ALA A 35 -1.83 -3.35 -9.59
N GLN A 36 -2.87 -2.88 -8.91
CA GLN A 36 -4.11 -3.65 -8.78
C GLN A 36 -4.87 -3.63 -10.10
N ARG A 37 -4.90 -4.76 -10.80
CA ARG A 37 -5.78 -4.95 -11.94
C ARG A 37 -7.15 -5.41 -11.45
N LEU A 38 -8.15 -4.56 -11.62
CA LEU A 38 -9.55 -4.97 -11.55
C LEU A 38 -9.95 -5.43 -12.96
N GLY A 39 -9.99 -6.75 -13.16
CA GLY A 39 -10.60 -7.33 -14.37
C GLY A 39 -12.11 -7.18 -14.28
N SER A 40 -12.72 -6.49 -15.24
CA SER A 40 -14.16 -6.54 -15.48
C SER A 40 -14.50 -7.85 -16.21
N PRO A 41 -15.69 -8.43 -16.01
CA PRO A 41 -16.16 -9.61 -16.74
C PRO A 41 -16.17 -9.46 -18.27
N MET A 42 -16.03 -8.26 -18.78
CA MET A 42 -16.01 -7.90 -20.20
C MET A 42 -14.61 -7.56 -20.74
N GLY A 43 -13.54 -7.93 -20.05
CA GLY A 43 -12.17 -7.69 -20.52
C GLY A 43 -11.66 -6.26 -20.38
N ASN A 44 -12.44 -5.35 -19.81
CA ASN A 44 -11.98 -3.99 -19.50
C ASN A 44 -11.04 -4.02 -18.31
N THR A 45 -9.83 -3.53 -18.48
CA THR A 45 -8.84 -3.39 -17.40
C THR A 45 -8.80 -1.95 -16.92
N LEU A 46 -9.00 -1.74 -15.62
CA LEU A 46 -8.79 -0.47 -14.95
C LEU A 46 -7.66 -0.63 -13.95
N THR A 47 -6.63 0.20 -14.06
CA THR A 47 -5.52 0.24 -13.12
C THR A 47 -5.23 1.67 -12.69
N ALA A 48 -4.74 1.85 -11.46
CA ALA A 48 -4.20 3.13 -11.01
C ALA A 48 -2.85 2.88 -10.33
N TYR A 49 -1.88 3.73 -10.62
CA TYR A 49 -0.54 3.67 -10.06
C TYR A 49 0.11 5.05 -10.04
N THR A 50 1.23 5.16 -9.31
CA THR A 50 2.02 6.38 -9.26
C THR A 50 3.20 6.31 -10.22
N ASP A 51 3.49 7.43 -10.90
CA ASP A 51 4.70 7.61 -11.68
C ASP A 51 5.32 8.97 -11.31
N LYS A 52 6.28 8.93 -10.37
CA LYS A 52 7.00 10.12 -9.86
C LYS A 52 6.05 11.26 -9.45
N LEU A 53 5.80 12.19 -10.36
CA LEU A 53 5.08 13.45 -10.11
C LEU A 53 3.59 13.39 -10.45
N CYS A 54 3.07 12.22 -10.82
CA CYS A 54 1.67 12.08 -11.23
C CYS A 54 1.05 10.75 -10.77
N LEU A 55 -0.28 10.71 -10.77
CA LEU A 55 -1.04 9.47 -10.76
C LEU A 55 -1.43 9.13 -12.19
N ILE A 56 -1.39 7.85 -12.52
CA ILE A 56 -1.83 7.35 -13.82
C ILE A 56 -3.03 6.44 -13.60
N VAL A 57 -4.11 6.73 -14.32
CA VAL A 57 -5.27 5.85 -14.46
C VAL A 57 -5.25 5.29 -15.87
N GLU A 58 -5.14 3.98 -15.98
CA GLU A 58 -5.12 3.30 -17.26
C GLU A 58 -6.40 2.47 -17.43
N THR A 59 -7.14 2.75 -18.50
CA THR A 59 -8.36 2.04 -18.87
C THR A 59 -8.18 1.48 -20.28
N ASN A 60 -8.18 0.15 -20.42
CA ASN A 60 -8.03 -0.52 -21.72
C ASN A 60 -6.78 -0.05 -22.52
N GLY A 61 -5.68 0.20 -21.82
CA GLY A 61 -4.43 0.67 -22.41
C GLY A 61 -4.35 2.18 -22.65
N LEU A 62 -5.44 2.92 -22.46
CA LEU A 62 -5.44 4.39 -22.52
C LEU A 62 -5.07 4.97 -21.17
N LYS A 63 -4.02 5.78 -21.13
CA LYS A 63 -3.48 6.41 -19.93
C LYS A 63 -4.04 7.82 -19.77
N ASN A 64 -4.57 8.08 -18.56
CA ASN A 64 -4.96 9.40 -18.11
C ASN A 64 -4.03 9.82 -16.97
N VAL A 65 -3.38 10.97 -17.13
CA VAL A 65 -2.41 11.52 -16.17
C VAL A 65 -3.14 12.52 -15.27
N LEU A 66 -3.02 12.32 -13.95
CA LEU A 66 -3.69 13.14 -12.95
C LEU A 66 -2.68 13.83 -12.04
N HIS A 67 -3.00 15.05 -11.64
CA HIS A 67 -2.27 15.84 -10.66
C HIS A 67 -3.24 16.30 -9.56
N PRO A 68 -3.65 15.43 -8.62
CA PRO A 68 -4.66 15.75 -7.61
C PRO A 68 -4.29 16.90 -6.69
N LEU A 69 -2.99 17.10 -6.46
CA LEU A 69 -2.47 18.17 -5.61
C LEU A 69 -1.52 19.06 -6.40
N GLU A 70 -1.67 20.37 -6.23
CA GLU A 70 -0.72 21.32 -6.75
C GLU A 70 0.62 21.24 -6.00
N LYS A 71 1.72 21.47 -6.71
CA LYS A 71 3.09 21.54 -6.15
C LYS A 71 3.45 20.34 -5.27
N THR A 72 3.23 19.15 -5.79
CA THR A 72 3.64 17.91 -5.14
C THR A 72 4.92 17.39 -5.79
N ASP A 73 5.94 17.14 -4.97
CA ASP A 73 7.24 16.69 -5.45
C ASP A 73 7.24 15.21 -5.85
N ARG A 74 6.38 14.40 -5.20
CA ARG A 74 6.33 12.96 -5.47
C ARG A 74 5.05 12.32 -4.94
N TYR A 75 4.49 11.40 -5.73
CA TYR A 75 3.41 10.51 -5.32
C TYR A 75 3.92 9.10 -5.06
N LEU A 76 3.39 8.43 -4.03
CA LEU A 76 3.71 7.06 -3.63
C LEU A 76 2.42 6.27 -3.38
N TRP A 77 2.53 4.95 -3.43
CA TRP A 77 1.49 3.98 -3.02
C TRP A 77 0.12 4.19 -3.66
N GLY A 78 0.11 4.57 -4.95
CA GLY A 78 -1.13 4.72 -5.70
C GLY A 78 -1.85 3.37 -5.87
N SER A 79 -3.12 3.30 -5.47
CA SER A 79 -3.93 2.09 -5.61
C SER A 79 -5.42 2.38 -5.76
N LEU A 80 -6.11 1.56 -6.56
CA LEU A 80 -7.58 1.62 -6.68
C LEU A 80 -8.27 1.05 -5.45
N SER A 81 -9.39 1.69 -5.08
CA SER A 81 -10.34 1.11 -4.13
C SER A 81 -10.92 -0.22 -4.66
N PRO A 82 -11.39 -1.11 -3.78
CA PRO A 82 -11.95 -2.40 -4.20
C PRO A 82 -13.13 -2.32 -5.16
N ASP A 83 -13.89 -1.22 -5.11
CA ASP A 83 -15.00 -0.93 -6.02
C ASP A 83 -14.56 -0.22 -7.31
N GLY A 84 -13.26 0.11 -7.46
CA GLY A 84 -12.71 0.74 -8.65
C GLY A 84 -13.06 2.21 -8.85
N ASN A 85 -13.67 2.89 -7.88
CA ASN A 85 -14.20 4.25 -8.03
C ASN A 85 -13.30 5.34 -7.46
N ARG A 86 -12.33 4.98 -6.62
CA ARG A 86 -11.46 5.92 -5.91
C ARG A 86 -9.99 5.46 -5.97
N ILE A 87 -9.10 6.41 -5.81
CA ILE A 87 -7.65 6.18 -5.77
C ILE A 87 -7.14 6.64 -4.41
N LEU A 88 -6.42 5.76 -3.72
CA LEU A 88 -5.62 6.06 -2.55
C LEU A 88 -4.21 6.37 -3.01
N PHE A 89 -3.59 7.42 -2.46
CA PHE A 89 -2.21 7.78 -2.76
C PHE A 89 -1.59 8.58 -1.62
N THR A 90 -0.26 8.57 -1.54
CA THR A 90 0.49 9.43 -0.62
C THR A 90 1.27 10.47 -1.43
N ALA A 91 1.19 11.73 -1.01
CA ALA A 91 2.00 12.83 -1.50
C ALA A 91 3.11 13.11 -0.49
N VAL A 92 4.37 12.98 -0.91
CA VAL A 92 5.53 13.17 -0.03
C VAL A 92 5.50 14.57 0.60
N GLY A 93 5.69 14.64 1.91
CA GLY A 93 5.66 15.89 2.69
C GLY A 93 4.26 16.46 2.94
N LYS A 94 3.19 15.88 2.38
CA LYS A 94 1.82 16.38 2.56
C LYS A 94 0.90 15.38 3.26
N GLY A 95 1.12 14.06 3.09
CA GLY A 95 0.29 13.02 3.67
C GLY A 95 -0.41 12.14 2.64
N THR A 96 -1.40 11.39 3.10
CA THR A 96 -2.16 10.43 2.32
C THR A 96 -3.56 10.97 2.02
N TYR A 97 -4.05 10.71 0.82
CA TYR A 97 -5.29 11.25 0.27
C TYR A 97 -6.09 10.19 -0.47
N VAL A 98 -7.38 10.44 -0.60
CA VAL A 98 -8.27 9.71 -1.50
C VAL A 98 -8.81 10.69 -2.54
N CYS A 99 -8.75 10.33 -3.82
CA CYS A 99 -9.35 11.09 -4.91
C CYS A 99 -10.27 10.20 -5.78
N ASP A 100 -11.07 10.83 -6.63
CA ASP A 100 -11.82 10.13 -7.68
C ASP A 100 -10.90 9.80 -8.89
N LEU A 101 -11.45 9.11 -9.89
CA LEU A 101 -10.74 8.73 -11.12
C LEU A 101 -10.38 9.91 -12.03
N LYS A 102 -10.84 11.12 -11.70
CA LYS A 102 -10.51 12.38 -12.40
C LYS A 102 -9.47 13.21 -11.66
N GLY A 103 -9.01 12.74 -10.47
CA GLY A 103 -8.02 13.43 -9.64
C GLY A 103 -8.61 14.46 -8.68
N LYS A 104 -9.93 14.58 -8.55
CA LYS A 104 -10.55 15.44 -7.54
C LYS A 104 -10.35 14.81 -6.16
N VAL A 105 -9.68 15.51 -5.24
CA VAL A 105 -9.50 15.08 -3.86
C VAL A 105 -10.88 14.98 -3.16
N LEU A 106 -11.16 13.84 -2.56
CA LEU A 106 -12.37 13.52 -1.84
C LEU A 106 -12.15 13.55 -0.33
N ALA A 107 -10.96 13.13 0.12
CA ALA A 107 -10.60 13.10 1.54
C ALA A 107 -9.09 13.25 1.73
N GLU A 108 -8.73 13.89 2.83
CA GLU A 108 -7.39 13.91 3.40
C GLU A 108 -7.34 12.89 4.55
N ILE A 109 -6.45 11.91 4.43
CA ILE A 109 -6.29 10.84 5.43
C ILE A 109 -5.26 11.24 6.49
N GLY A 110 -4.38 12.19 6.16
CA GLY A 110 -3.29 12.64 7.00
C GLY A 110 -2.05 11.74 6.87
N TYR A 111 -1.18 11.76 7.88
CA TYR A 111 0.06 10.98 7.86
C TYR A 111 -0.24 9.49 7.96
N LEU A 112 0.12 8.76 6.91
CA LEU A 112 -0.03 7.32 6.81
C LEU A 112 0.94 6.79 5.74
N ASN A 113 1.86 5.93 6.13
CA ASN A 113 2.81 5.28 5.23
C ASN A 113 2.34 3.88 4.83
N ALA A 114 2.79 3.42 3.67
CA ALA A 114 2.41 2.12 3.09
C ALA A 114 0.89 1.84 3.18
N PRO A 115 0.01 2.79 2.78
CA PRO A 115 -1.43 2.64 2.92
C PRO A 115 -1.97 1.61 1.92
N VAL A 116 -2.88 0.77 2.39
CA VAL A 116 -3.58 -0.23 1.58
C VAL A 116 -5.07 -0.21 1.89
N TRP A 117 -5.91 -0.47 0.90
CA TRP A 117 -7.34 -0.63 1.11
C TRP A 117 -7.63 -1.93 1.89
N TYR A 118 -8.30 -1.81 3.03
CA TYR A 118 -8.86 -2.96 3.75
C TYR A 118 -10.16 -3.42 3.07
N ASP A 119 -11.06 -2.50 2.85
CA ASP A 119 -12.27 -2.65 2.05
C ASP A 119 -12.57 -1.33 1.31
N ARG A 120 -13.78 -1.17 0.80
CA ARG A 120 -14.13 0.06 0.08
C ARG A 120 -14.14 1.30 0.99
N ASP A 121 -14.39 1.15 2.29
CA ASP A 121 -14.62 2.27 3.22
C ASP A 121 -13.51 2.41 4.27
N ARG A 122 -12.54 1.48 4.31
CA ARG A 122 -11.45 1.47 5.30
C ARG A 122 -10.09 1.25 4.65
N ILE A 123 -9.09 1.91 5.22
CA ILE A 123 -7.70 1.91 4.81
C ILE A 123 -6.86 1.45 6.00
N VAL A 124 -5.85 0.64 5.77
CA VAL A 124 -4.84 0.28 6.78
C VAL A 124 -3.51 0.83 6.33
N GLY A 125 -2.71 1.32 7.27
CA GLY A 125 -1.36 1.78 6.99
C GLY A 125 -0.54 1.90 8.26
N MET A 126 0.70 2.31 8.14
CA MET A 126 1.58 2.51 9.28
C MET A 126 1.75 4.00 9.60
N VAL A 127 1.91 4.29 10.91
CA VAL A 127 2.31 5.59 11.44
C VAL A 127 3.62 5.38 12.16
N ASP A 128 4.68 5.81 11.52
CA ASP A 128 6.05 5.62 11.98
C ASP A 128 6.73 6.93 12.34
N LYS A 129 7.77 6.81 13.13
CA LYS A 129 8.75 7.86 13.40
C LYS A 129 10.12 7.29 13.19
N ASP A 130 11.02 8.05 12.62
CA ASP A 130 12.42 7.74 12.46
C ASP A 130 13.31 8.83 13.08
N ASN A 131 14.59 8.55 13.22
CA ASN A 131 15.61 9.50 13.66
C ASN A 131 16.58 9.87 12.52
N GLY A 132 16.23 9.54 11.27
CA GLY A 132 17.05 9.70 10.08
C GLY A 132 17.83 8.45 9.68
N ASP A 133 18.11 7.53 10.61
CA ASP A 133 18.86 6.30 10.38
C ASP A 133 17.95 5.06 10.40
N TYR A 134 17.01 5.01 11.35
CA TYR A 134 16.12 3.87 11.53
C TYR A 134 14.77 4.27 12.14
N ILE A 135 13.77 3.41 11.96
CA ILE A 135 12.44 3.59 12.54
C ILE A 135 12.53 3.38 14.06
N THR A 136 12.17 4.40 14.81
CA THR A 136 12.18 4.39 16.28
C THR A 136 10.87 3.90 16.87
N SER A 137 9.74 4.16 16.19
CA SER A 137 8.42 3.66 16.55
C SER A 137 7.58 3.47 15.30
N SER A 138 6.67 2.50 15.30
CA SER A 138 5.70 2.30 14.22
C SER A 138 4.48 1.57 14.72
N SER A 139 3.30 2.07 14.39
CA SER A 139 2.01 1.47 14.68
C SER A 139 1.27 1.14 13.40
N VAL A 140 0.47 0.08 13.39
CA VAL A 140 -0.50 -0.18 12.32
C VAL A 140 -1.84 0.39 12.74
N VAL A 141 -2.43 1.20 11.87
CA VAL A 141 -3.71 1.86 12.11
C VAL A 141 -4.71 1.58 10.99
N MET A 142 -5.98 1.57 11.35
CA MET A 142 -7.09 1.59 10.40
C MET A 142 -7.72 2.96 10.39
N VAL A 143 -8.01 3.47 9.18
CA VAL A 143 -8.62 4.79 8.99
C VAL A 143 -9.82 4.65 8.05
N SER A 144 -10.91 5.36 8.33
CA SER A 144 -12.02 5.43 7.36
C SER A 144 -11.59 6.18 6.09
N ALA A 145 -12.13 5.79 4.94
CA ALA A 145 -11.76 6.37 3.64
C ALA A 145 -12.14 7.87 3.50
N ASP A 146 -12.93 8.41 4.42
CA ASP A 146 -13.23 9.85 4.54
C ASP A 146 -12.29 10.58 5.52
N GLY A 147 -11.33 9.86 6.15
CA GLY A 147 -10.36 10.40 7.08
C GLY A 147 -10.85 10.73 8.49
N LYS A 148 -12.16 10.54 8.79
CA LYS A 148 -12.76 11.02 10.04
C LYS A 148 -12.58 10.09 11.23
N GLN A 149 -12.39 8.79 11.00
CA GLN A 149 -12.24 7.79 12.05
C GLN A 149 -10.88 7.13 11.94
N ARG A 150 -10.23 6.93 13.08
CA ARG A 150 -8.92 6.25 13.16
C ARG A 150 -8.88 5.34 14.38
N GLN A 151 -8.39 4.12 14.17
CA GLN A 151 -8.20 3.10 15.20
C GLN A 151 -6.79 2.55 15.13
N ILE A 152 -6.11 2.42 16.27
CA ILE A 152 -4.83 1.73 16.39
C ILE A 152 -5.13 0.22 16.45
N LEU A 153 -4.57 -0.53 15.51
CA LEU A 153 -4.65 -1.99 15.47
C LEU A 153 -3.45 -2.62 16.18
N VAL A 154 -2.27 -2.04 15.99
CA VAL A 154 -1.03 -2.49 16.62
C VAL A 154 -0.34 -1.27 17.24
N PRO A 155 -0.01 -1.31 18.54
CA PRO A 155 0.61 -0.17 19.22
C PRO A 155 2.03 0.09 18.71
N SER A 156 2.51 1.32 18.89
CA SER A 156 3.81 1.77 18.36
C SER A 156 5.01 1.07 18.99
N THR A 157 4.84 0.44 20.15
CA THR A 157 5.86 -0.36 20.85
C THR A 157 6.27 -1.60 20.07
N GLU A 158 5.36 -2.16 19.28
CA GLU A 158 5.59 -3.35 18.45
C GLU A 158 6.40 -3.05 17.18
N LYS A 159 6.58 -1.77 16.83
CA LYS A 159 7.26 -1.33 15.63
C LYS A 159 6.80 -2.06 14.36
N ALA A 160 5.48 -2.23 14.25
CA ALA A 160 4.82 -2.92 13.15
C ALA A 160 4.91 -2.11 11.86
N MET A 161 5.32 -2.75 10.75
CA MET A 161 5.61 -2.07 9.49
C MET A 161 4.96 -2.76 8.29
N TYR A 162 4.75 -1.98 7.23
CA TYR A 162 4.33 -2.42 5.90
C TYR A 162 3.12 -3.37 5.92
N PRO A 163 1.97 -2.92 6.42
CA PRO A 163 0.79 -3.76 6.47
C PRO A 163 0.32 -4.18 5.07
N ALA A 164 -0.08 -5.44 4.96
CA ALA A 164 -0.69 -6.02 3.79
C ALA A 164 -2.05 -6.62 4.17
N VAL A 165 -3.03 -6.54 3.28
CA VAL A 165 -4.40 -6.95 3.54
C VAL A 165 -4.81 -8.09 2.61
N ASN A 166 -5.34 -9.16 3.18
CA ASN A 166 -6.12 -10.16 2.45
C ASN A 166 -7.61 -9.83 2.61
N ARG A 167 -8.19 -9.20 1.58
CA ARG A 167 -9.57 -8.73 1.62
C ARG A 167 -10.61 -9.84 1.74
N SER A 168 -10.33 -11.01 1.16
CA SER A 168 -11.29 -12.14 1.18
C SER A 168 -11.43 -12.76 2.56
N SER A 169 -10.34 -12.77 3.36
CA SER A 169 -10.34 -13.30 4.72
C SER A 169 -10.45 -12.21 5.81
N GLY A 170 -10.28 -10.93 5.46
CA GLY A 170 -10.22 -9.84 6.43
C GLY A 170 -8.94 -9.83 7.28
N ARG A 171 -7.91 -10.57 6.87
CA ARG A 171 -6.63 -10.65 7.60
C ARG A 171 -5.70 -9.52 7.20
N ILE A 172 -4.93 -9.05 8.16
CA ILE A 172 -3.88 -8.05 7.99
C ILE A 172 -2.56 -8.70 8.42
N ALA A 173 -1.56 -8.67 7.55
CA ALA A 173 -0.20 -9.07 7.89
C ALA A 173 0.69 -7.84 7.99
N TYR A 174 1.67 -7.86 8.90
CA TYR A 174 2.72 -6.85 9.00
C TYR A 174 4.04 -7.50 9.39
N ASN A 175 5.15 -6.82 9.16
CA ASN A 175 6.45 -7.28 9.62
C ASN A 175 6.93 -6.47 10.84
N THR A 176 7.75 -7.12 11.68
CA THR A 176 8.47 -6.49 12.79
C THR A 176 9.87 -6.09 12.37
N LEU A 177 10.59 -5.35 13.21
CA LEU A 177 12.02 -5.04 12.97
C LEU A 177 12.90 -6.28 13.02
N GLU A 178 12.51 -7.29 13.78
CA GLU A 178 13.21 -8.57 13.93
C GLU A 178 13.05 -9.45 12.69
N GLY A 179 12.14 -9.09 11.78
CA GLY A 179 11.89 -9.79 10.52
C GLY A 179 10.75 -10.81 10.60
N ASP A 180 10.02 -10.85 11.71
CA ASP A 180 8.83 -11.70 11.85
C ASP A 180 7.66 -11.15 11.04
N ILE A 181 6.81 -12.05 10.54
CA ILE A 181 5.54 -11.72 9.89
C ILE A 181 4.41 -12.12 10.83
N ILE A 182 3.68 -11.13 11.30
CA ILE A 182 2.54 -11.31 12.19
C ILE A 182 1.24 -11.16 11.38
N VAL A 183 0.26 -12.01 11.68
CA VAL A 183 -1.07 -11.96 11.05
C VAL A 183 -2.11 -11.62 12.09
N LEU A 184 -2.86 -10.56 11.85
CA LEU A 184 -4.02 -10.15 12.63
C LEU A 184 -5.31 -10.65 11.98
N GLU A 185 -6.21 -11.16 12.79
CA GLU A 185 -7.61 -11.39 12.43
C GLU A 185 -8.46 -10.37 13.21
N LEU A 186 -9.23 -9.56 12.50
CA LEU A 186 -10.16 -8.65 13.16
C LEU A 186 -11.45 -9.40 13.47
N GLU A 187 -11.89 -9.32 14.73
CA GLU A 187 -13.20 -9.80 15.13
C GLU A 187 -14.30 -9.03 14.38
N LYS A 188 -15.32 -9.76 13.95
CA LYS A 188 -16.45 -9.20 13.19
C LYS A 188 -17.46 -8.54 14.12
#